data_9a74c734b9ef5dd078b989b115f6cacc
#
_entry.id   9a74c734b9ef5dd078b989b115f6cacc
#
_cell.length_a   1.000
_cell.length_b   1.000
_cell.length_c   1.000
_cell.angle_alpha   90.00
_cell.angle_beta   90.00
_cell.angle_gamma   90.00
#
_symmetry.space_group_name_H-M   'P 1'
#
loop_
_entity.id
_entity.type
_entity.pdbx_description
1 polymer ?
#
loop_
_entity_poly.entity_id
_entity_poly.type
_entity_poly.pdbx_seq_one_letter_code
_entity_poly.pdbx_strand_id
1 'polypeptide(L)'
;MNPVAAHGLARTVSIALHPFVVFAALTLLATWMLDREALPRVVAGLAVAIGVVWVFVWQRVSSGRWGTVDASRPHERPLLYAVVLVVVVGLWAWLGMASPLARGVAAAGTMLALAGLLNRWIKLSLHMASLAFAGAAAWPLSPWLGAASLALLPLLGWSRLHLRRHAWPEVVGGTVLGALAGMATW
;
A
#
# COMPACT_ATOMS: atom_id res chain seq x y z
N MET A 1 12.91 18.80 19.33
CA MET A 1 12.98 17.30 19.30
C MET A 1 14.40 16.90 18.95
N ASN A 2 15.00 15.96 19.72
CA ASN A 2 16.35 15.45 19.44
C ASN A 2 16.35 14.81 18.03
N PRO A 3 17.34 15.08 17.14
CA PRO A 3 17.42 14.52 15.78
C PRO A 3 17.36 12.99 15.74
N VAL A 4 17.94 12.30 16.69
CA VAL A 4 17.89 10.83 16.80
C VAL A 4 16.48 10.34 17.10
N ALA A 5 15.78 11.00 18.03
CA ALA A 5 14.39 10.67 18.38
C ALA A 5 13.44 10.94 17.21
N ALA A 6 13.64 12.06 16.47
CA ALA A 6 12.87 12.37 15.28
C ALA A 6 13.03 11.32 14.19
N HIS A 7 14.25 10.86 13.95
CA HIS A 7 14.52 9.82 12.95
C HIS A 7 13.89 8.47 13.36
N GLY A 8 13.99 8.09 14.65
CA GLY A 8 13.34 6.90 15.21
C GLY A 8 11.81 6.95 15.01
N LEU A 9 11.19 8.07 15.38
CA LEU A 9 9.73 8.27 15.21
C LEU A 9 9.32 8.17 13.75
N ALA A 10 10.05 8.85 12.84
CA ALA A 10 9.74 8.80 11.41
C ALA A 10 9.82 7.35 10.87
N ARG A 11 10.81 6.58 11.30
CA ARG A 11 10.94 5.16 10.92
C ARG A 11 9.77 4.33 11.45
N THR A 12 9.38 4.50 12.70
CA THR A 12 8.24 3.79 13.30
C THR A 12 6.95 4.10 12.56
N VAL A 13 6.66 5.38 12.26
CA VAL A 13 5.50 5.79 11.48
C VAL A 13 5.50 5.14 10.09
N SER A 14 6.65 5.14 9.40
CA SER A 14 6.77 4.51 8.08
C SER A 14 6.54 3.00 8.10
N ILE A 15 6.95 2.31 9.16
CA ILE A 15 6.73 0.86 9.32
C ILE A 15 5.28 0.58 9.69
N ALA A 16 4.71 1.30 10.65
CA ALA A 16 3.33 1.11 11.09
C ALA A 16 2.32 1.39 9.97
N LEU A 17 2.59 2.39 9.11
CA LEU A 17 1.77 2.75 7.96
C LEU A 17 2.34 2.20 6.64
N HIS A 18 3.00 1.02 6.71
CA HIS A 18 3.51 0.36 5.51
C HIS A 18 2.35 -0.07 4.59
N PRO A 19 2.48 0.03 3.25
CA PRO A 19 1.41 -0.35 2.32
C PRO A 19 0.78 -1.71 2.60
N PHE A 20 1.56 -2.72 2.96
CA PHE A 20 1.03 -4.04 3.30
C PHE A 20 0.15 -4.03 4.55
N VAL A 21 0.55 -3.27 5.58
CA VAL A 21 -0.23 -3.13 6.81
C VAL A 21 -1.54 -2.41 6.51
N VAL A 22 -1.47 -1.30 5.77
CA VAL A 22 -2.63 -0.48 5.41
C VAL A 22 -3.63 -1.28 4.57
N PHE A 23 -3.18 -1.96 3.51
CA PHE A 23 -4.06 -2.76 2.67
C PHE A 23 -4.61 -3.99 3.39
N ALA A 24 -3.81 -4.66 4.22
CA ALA A 24 -4.31 -5.78 5.02
C ALA A 24 -5.39 -5.32 6.00
N ALA A 25 -5.15 -4.23 6.74
CA ALA A 25 -6.13 -3.66 7.66
C ALA A 25 -7.42 -3.24 6.96
N LEU A 26 -7.33 -2.54 5.82
CA LEU A 26 -8.49 -2.15 5.02
C LEU A 26 -9.27 -3.37 4.52
N THR A 27 -8.58 -4.38 3.98
CA THR A 27 -9.21 -5.59 3.45
C THR A 27 -9.92 -6.37 4.55
N LEU A 28 -9.28 -6.53 5.71
CA LEU A 28 -9.90 -7.20 6.87
C LEU A 28 -11.11 -6.43 7.41
N LEU A 29 -11.01 -5.11 7.50
CA LEU A 29 -12.12 -4.25 7.89
C LEU A 29 -13.31 -4.38 6.93
N ALA A 30 -13.05 -4.24 5.62
CA ALA A 30 -14.08 -4.35 4.60
C ALA A 30 -14.73 -5.74 4.62
N THR A 31 -13.93 -6.81 4.78
CA THR A 31 -14.45 -8.17 4.93
C THR A 31 -15.32 -8.30 6.17
N TRP A 32 -14.88 -7.78 7.30
CA TRP A 32 -15.66 -7.81 8.55
C TRP A 32 -17.01 -7.12 8.41
N MET A 33 -17.08 -6.03 7.64
CA MET A 33 -18.30 -5.23 7.47
C MET A 33 -19.22 -5.77 6.37
N LEU A 34 -18.66 -6.33 5.29
CA LEU A 34 -19.41 -6.69 4.09
C LEU A 34 -19.69 -8.20 3.96
N ASP A 35 -18.77 -9.06 4.44
CA ASP A 35 -18.84 -10.52 4.27
C ASP A 35 -17.99 -11.23 5.34
N ARG A 36 -18.50 -11.34 6.55
CA ARG A 36 -17.77 -11.95 7.68
C ARG A 36 -17.42 -13.42 7.46
N GLU A 37 -18.21 -14.13 6.70
CA GLU A 37 -17.99 -15.55 6.44
C GLU A 37 -16.74 -15.77 5.56
N ALA A 38 -16.39 -14.79 4.75
CA ALA A 38 -15.17 -14.83 3.95
C ALA A 38 -13.87 -14.57 4.75
N LEU A 39 -13.93 -14.15 6.02
CA LEU A 39 -12.74 -13.80 6.81
C LEU A 39 -11.62 -14.86 6.78
N PRO A 40 -11.88 -16.17 7.03
CA PRO A 40 -10.81 -17.17 6.99
C PRO A 40 -10.14 -17.25 5.62
N ARG A 41 -10.94 -17.18 4.55
CA ARG A 41 -10.44 -17.19 3.17
C ARG A 41 -9.63 -15.93 2.84
N VAL A 42 -10.08 -14.77 3.28
CA VAL A 42 -9.37 -13.50 3.09
C VAL A 42 -8.06 -13.48 3.87
N VAL A 43 -8.06 -13.92 5.13
CA VAL A 43 -6.83 -14.04 5.94
C VAL A 43 -5.82 -14.97 5.26
N ALA A 44 -6.25 -16.14 4.78
CA ALA A 44 -5.39 -17.07 4.07
C ALA A 44 -4.81 -16.44 2.78
N GLY A 45 -5.66 -15.78 1.98
CA GLY A 45 -5.22 -15.09 0.77
C GLY A 45 -4.21 -13.97 1.04
N LEU A 46 -4.45 -13.15 2.06
CA LEU A 46 -3.51 -12.09 2.48
C LEU A 46 -2.19 -12.67 2.99
N ALA A 47 -2.24 -13.73 3.80
CA ALA A 47 -1.02 -14.38 4.31
C ALA A 47 -0.15 -14.93 3.17
N VAL A 48 -0.77 -15.59 2.19
CA VAL A 48 -0.07 -16.07 0.99
C VAL A 48 0.48 -14.90 0.17
N ALA A 49 -0.34 -13.88 -0.10
CA ALA A 49 0.06 -12.71 -0.88
C ALA A 49 1.27 -11.99 -0.24
N ILE A 50 1.20 -11.70 1.06
CA ILE A 50 2.29 -11.07 1.80
C ILE A 50 3.51 -11.98 1.83
N GLY A 51 3.32 -13.27 2.09
CA GLY A 51 4.41 -14.26 2.14
C GLY A 51 5.18 -14.35 0.82
N VAL A 52 4.48 -14.42 -0.31
CA VAL A 52 5.09 -14.46 -1.65
C VAL A 52 5.96 -13.22 -1.90
N VAL A 53 5.42 -12.03 -1.62
CA VAL A 53 6.19 -10.79 -1.81
C VAL A 53 7.39 -10.72 -0.85
N TRP A 54 7.22 -11.13 0.41
CA TRP A 54 8.31 -11.17 1.39
C TRP A 54 9.42 -12.14 0.99
N VAL A 55 9.08 -13.36 0.58
CA VAL A 55 10.07 -14.35 0.11
C VAL A 55 10.81 -13.82 -1.11
N PHE A 56 10.09 -13.22 -2.06
CA PHE A 56 10.70 -12.60 -3.24
C PHE A 56 11.68 -11.48 -2.85
N VAL A 57 11.27 -10.52 -2.02
CA VAL A 57 12.13 -9.42 -1.58
C VAL A 57 13.34 -9.93 -0.80
N TRP A 58 13.11 -10.86 0.13
CA TRP A 58 14.18 -11.48 0.91
C TRP A 58 15.21 -12.16 0.01
N GLN A 59 14.77 -12.94 -0.97
CA GLN A 59 15.65 -13.60 -1.95
C GLN A 59 16.49 -12.57 -2.74
N ARG A 60 15.90 -11.43 -3.12
CA ARG A 60 16.62 -10.38 -3.84
C ARG A 60 17.68 -9.69 -2.99
N VAL A 61 17.37 -9.44 -1.72
CA VAL A 61 18.30 -8.81 -0.79
C VAL A 61 19.40 -9.79 -0.38
N SER A 62 19.07 -11.03 -0.01
CA SER A 62 20.04 -12.03 0.41
C SER A 62 21.01 -12.44 -0.70
N SER A 63 20.56 -12.39 -1.97
CA SER A 63 21.44 -12.64 -3.11
C SER A 63 22.28 -11.42 -3.54
N GLY A 64 22.21 -10.29 -2.81
CA GLY A 64 22.94 -9.06 -3.12
C GLY A 64 22.43 -8.31 -4.37
N ARG A 65 21.33 -8.76 -4.98
CA ARG A 65 20.77 -8.12 -6.18
C ARG A 65 20.05 -6.81 -5.85
N TRP A 66 19.55 -6.66 -4.62
CA TRP A 66 18.93 -5.44 -4.11
C TRP A 66 19.65 -4.92 -2.89
N GLY A 67 19.79 -3.59 -2.82
CA GLY A 67 20.49 -2.94 -1.73
C GLY A 67 19.66 -2.82 -0.44
N THR A 68 18.33 -2.83 -0.55
CA THR A 68 17.40 -2.69 0.60
C THR A 68 16.09 -3.39 0.34
N VAL A 69 15.38 -3.76 1.41
CA VAL A 69 14.02 -4.34 1.33
C VAL A 69 12.98 -3.41 0.72
N ASP A 70 13.22 -2.10 0.72
CA ASP A 70 12.28 -1.09 0.19
C ASP A 70 12.41 -0.90 -1.32
N ALA A 71 13.24 -1.66 -2.04
CA ALA A 71 13.57 -1.44 -3.45
C ALA A 71 13.84 0.06 -3.72
N SER A 72 14.79 0.62 -2.97
CA SER A 72 15.03 2.08 -2.95
C SER A 72 15.59 2.60 -4.26
N ARG A 73 16.25 1.73 -5.05
CA ARG A 73 16.86 2.10 -6.32
C ARG A 73 15.83 2.07 -7.46
N PRO A 74 15.83 3.03 -8.39
CA PRO A 74 14.85 3.10 -9.47
C PRO A 74 14.73 1.83 -10.31
N HIS A 75 15.85 1.14 -10.59
CA HIS A 75 15.88 -0.08 -11.39
C HIS A 75 15.35 -1.34 -10.69
N GLU A 76 15.25 -1.33 -9.35
CA GLU A 76 14.70 -2.44 -8.56
C GLU A 76 13.16 -2.46 -8.58
N ARG A 77 12.54 -1.29 -8.74
CA ARG A 77 11.10 -1.07 -8.62
C ARG A 77 10.23 -1.71 -9.69
N PRO A 78 10.59 -1.69 -11.00
CA PRO A 78 9.73 -2.27 -12.03
C PRO A 78 9.43 -3.74 -11.77
N LEU A 79 10.43 -4.49 -11.31
CA LEU A 79 10.25 -5.91 -10.99
C LEU A 79 9.39 -6.10 -9.72
N LEU A 80 9.54 -5.24 -8.70
CA LEU A 80 8.68 -5.27 -7.53
C LEU A 80 7.22 -4.99 -7.91
N TYR A 81 6.97 -3.95 -8.72
CA TYR A 81 5.63 -3.63 -9.22
C TYR A 81 5.02 -4.80 -9.98
N ALA A 82 5.79 -5.45 -10.87
CA ALA A 82 5.31 -6.59 -11.64
C ALA A 82 4.92 -7.76 -10.72
N VAL A 83 5.76 -8.11 -9.75
CA VAL A 83 5.48 -9.21 -8.81
C VAL A 83 4.27 -8.88 -7.94
N VAL A 84 4.20 -7.68 -7.36
CA VAL A 84 3.05 -7.29 -6.53
C VAL A 84 1.77 -7.25 -7.35
N LEU A 85 1.83 -6.79 -8.61
CA LEU A 85 0.66 -6.78 -9.50
C LEU A 85 0.16 -8.20 -9.79
N VAL A 86 1.05 -9.15 -10.08
CA VAL A 86 0.69 -10.57 -10.26
C VAL A 86 0.04 -11.13 -9.00
N VAL A 87 0.59 -10.81 -7.82
CA VAL A 87 0.03 -11.23 -6.53
C VAL A 87 -1.35 -10.63 -6.30
N VAL A 88 -1.56 -9.34 -6.62
CA VAL A 88 -2.86 -8.67 -6.51
C VAL A 88 -3.89 -9.29 -7.46
N VAL A 89 -3.51 -9.61 -8.69
CA VAL A 89 -4.39 -10.31 -9.65
C VAL A 89 -4.72 -11.72 -9.14
N GLY A 90 -3.74 -12.44 -8.60
CA GLY A 90 -3.96 -13.74 -7.96
C GLY A 90 -4.92 -13.66 -6.77
N LEU A 91 -4.76 -12.63 -5.91
CA LEU A 91 -5.66 -12.40 -4.78
C LEU A 91 -7.08 -12.05 -5.27
N TRP A 92 -7.21 -11.24 -6.30
CA TRP A 92 -8.49 -10.90 -6.91
C TRP A 92 -9.21 -12.15 -7.45
N ALA A 93 -8.49 -13.02 -8.16
CA ALA A 93 -9.02 -14.29 -8.64
C ALA A 93 -9.41 -15.23 -7.48
N TRP A 94 -8.58 -15.30 -6.44
CA TRP A 94 -8.84 -16.09 -5.23
C TRP A 94 -10.11 -15.65 -4.49
N LEU A 95 -10.33 -14.33 -4.35
CA LEU A 95 -11.52 -13.79 -3.70
C LEU A 95 -12.78 -13.98 -4.55
N GLY A 96 -12.63 -14.05 -5.86
CA GLY A 96 -13.72 -14.18 -6.84
C GLY A 96 -14.28 -12.82 -7.27
N MET A 97 -14.63 -12.72 -8.54
CA MET A 97 -15.14 -11.47 -9.16
C MET A 97 -16.47 -10.99 -8.58
N ALA A 98 -17.29 -11.90 -8.05
CA ALA A 98 -18.56 -11.59 -7.41
C ALA A 98 -18.41 -11.15 -5.93
N SER A 99 -17.20 -11.22 -5.37
CA SER A 99 -16.94 -10.79 -3.99
C SER A 99 -17.18 -9.29 -3.83
N PRO A 100 -17.76 -8.83 -2.71
CA PRO A 100 -17.86 -7.40 -2.37
C PRO A 100 -16.51 -6.68 -2.37
N LEU A 101 -15.41 -7.43 -2.17
CA LEU A 101 -14.03 -6.90 -2.16
C LEU A 101 -13.43 -6.75 -3.55
N ALA A 102 -13.99 -7.39 -4.58
CA ALA A 102 -13.39 -7.49 -5.91
C ALA A 102 -13.10 -6.10 -6.53
N ARG A 103 -14.03 -5.16 -6.37
CA ARG A 103 -13.86 -3.79 -6.86
C ARG A 103 -12.70 -3.08 -6.16
N GLY A 104 -12.59 -3.21 -4.85
CA GLY A 104 -11.49 -2.63 -4.07
C GLY A 104 -10.13 -3.19 -4.48
N VAL A 105 -10.02 -4.50 -4.66
CA VAL A 105 -8.78 -5.15 -5.11
C VAL A 105 -8.42 -4.74 -6.53
N ALA A 106 -9.40 -4.66 -7.45
CA ALA A 106 -9.18 -4.19 -8.81
C ALA A 106 -8.71 -2.73 -8.85
N ALA A 107 -9.33 -1.84 -8.05
CA ALA A 107 -8.92 -0.45 -7.94
C ALA A 107 -7.49 -0.30 -7.37
N ALA A 108 -7.13 -1.09 -6.35
CA ALA A 108 -5.78 -1.14 -5.80
C ALA A 108 -4.76 -1.65 -6.83
N GLY A 109 -5.12 -2.68 -7.61
CA GLY A 109 -4.30 -3.19 -8.71
C GLY A 109 -4.08 -2.14 -9.81
N THR A 110 -5.13 -1.43 -10.20
CA THR A 110 -5.06 -0.32 -11.18
C THR A 110 -4.17 0.81 -10.66
N MET A 111 -4.34 1.21 -9.39
CA MET A 111 -3.48 2.20 -8.74
C MET A 111 -1.99 1.77 -8.80
N LEU A 112 -1.72 0.51 -8.48
CA LEU A 112 -0.36 -0.02 -8.51
C LEU A 112 0.23 -0.05 -9.92
N ALA A 113 -0.57 -0.44 -10.92
CA ALA A 113 -0.17 -0.44 -12.33
C ALA A 113 0.16 0.99 -12.82
N LEU A 114 -0.69 1.97 -12.48
CA LEU A 114 -0.45 3.37 -12.80
C LEU A 114 0.80 3.91 -12.09
N ALA A 115 0.99 3.60 -10.80
CA ALA A 115 2.19 3.98 -10.07
C ALA A 115 3.46 3.38 -10.70
N GLY A 116 3.40 2.12 -11.13
CA GLY A 116 4.50 1.45 -11.83
C GLY A 116 4.80 2.07 -13.18
N LEU A 117 3.78 2.42 -13.97
CA LEU A 117 3.92 3.09 -15.24
C LEU A 117 4.54 4.48 -15.10
N LEU A 118 4.06 5.25 -14.12
CA LEU A 118 4.55 6.60 -13.85
C LEU A 118 5.95 6.62 -13.23
N ASN A 119 6.41 5.50 -12.66
CA ASN A 119 7.71 5.42 -11.97
C ASN A 119 8.91 5.76 -12.85
N ARG A 120 8.77 5.72 -14.18
CA ARG A 120 9.84 6.14 -15.13
C ARG A 120 10.04 7.65 -15.14
N TRP A 121 9.04 8.45 -14.78
CA TRP A 121 9.09 9.91 -14.75
C TRP A 121 9.10 10.48 -13.33
N ILE A 122 8.25 9.89 -12.45
CA ILE A 122 8.11 10.33 -11.08
C ILE A 122 7.97 9.12 -10.16
N LYS A 123 8.79 9.09 -9.12
CA LYS A 123 8.83 8.05 -8.10
C LYS A 123 7.73 8.24 -7.07
N LEU A 124 6.48 7.98 -7.41
CA LEU A 124 5.35 8.17 -6.50
C LEU A 124 5.52 7.40 -5.18
N SER A 125 5.06 8.01 -4.08
CA SER A 125 5.11 7.39 -2.76
C SER A 125 3.97 6.39 -2.59
N LEU A 126 4.25 5.08 -2.65
CA LEU A 126 3.25 4.04 -2.40
C LEU A 126 2.71 4.07 -0.97
N HIS A 127 3.47 4.52 0.01
CA HIS A 127 2.98 4.71 1.37
C HIS A 127 1.84 5.75 1.42
N MET A 128 2.05 6.89 0.75
CA MET A 128 1.02 7.92 0.67
C MET A 128 -0.19 7.44 -0.14
N ALA A 129 0.07 6.77 -1.27
CA ALA A 129 -0.99 6.23 -2.11
C ALA A 129 -1.84 5.19 -1.36
N SER A 130 -1.24 4.25 -0.64
CA SER A 130 -1.98 3.24 0.12
C SER A 130 -2.82 3.84 1.24
N LEU A 131 -2.29 4.81 1.98
CA LEU A 131 -3.02 5.43 3.08
C LEU A 131 -4.16 6.32 2.57
N ALA A 132 -3.94 7.10 1.51
CA ALA A 132 -4.98 7.90 0.87
C ALA A 132 -6.08 7.03 0.23
N PHE A 133 -5.68 5.91 -0.41
CA PHE A 133 -6.60 4.90 -0.91
C PHE A 133 -7.47 4.35 0.22
N ALA A 134 -6.83 3.93 1.33
CA ALA A 134 -7.55 3.36 2.46
C ALA A 134 -8.55 4.35 3.06
N GLY A 135 -8.16 5.61 3.23
CA GLY A 135 -9.04 6.65 3.73
C GLY A 135 -10.25 6.90 2.84
N ALA A 136 -10.02 7.00 1.53
CA ALA A 136 -11.08 7.18 0.55
C ALA A 136 -12.00 5.95 0.46
N ALA A 137 -11.43 4.74 0.33
CA ALA A 137 -12.20 3.50 0.21
C ALA A 137 -12.98 3.14 1.48
N ALA A 138 -12.45 3.48 2.66
CA ALA A 138 -13.13 3.24 3.93
C ALA A 138 -14.26 4.24 4.20
N TRP A 139 -14.30 5.39 3.54
CA TRP A 139 -15.27 6.46 3.83
C TRP A 139 -16.73 5.99 3.81
N PRO A 140 -17.23 5.27 2.77
CA PRO A 140 -18.61 4.78 2.76
C PRO A 140 -18.86 3.63 3.75
N LEU A 141 -17.83 2.91 4.16
CA LEU A 141 -17.96 1.85 5.16
C LEU A 141 -18.02 2.43 6.57
N SER A 142 -17.16 3.39 6.87
CA SER A 142 -17.07 4.09 8.16
C SER A 142 -16.40 5.45 7.96
N PRO A 143 -17.17 6.56 7.93
CA PRO A 143 -16.62 7.89 7.76
C PRO A 143 -15.52 8.24 8.78
N TRP A 144 -15.64 7.75 10.02
CA TRP A 144 -14.64 7.98 11.06
C TRP A 144 -13.30 7.31 10.75
N LEU A 145 -13.31 6.07 10.26
CA LEU A 145 -12.09 5.37 9.88
C LEU A 145 -11.48 5.99 8.61
N GLY A 146 -12.33 6.40 7.66
CA GLY A 146 -11.90 7.19 6.51
C GLY A 146 -11.21 8.48 6.94
N ALA A 147 -11.86 9.27 7.77
CA ALA A 147 -11.31 10.53 8.30
C ALA A 147 -10.02 10.32 9.09
N ALA A 148 -9.98 9.32 9.98
CA ALA A 148 -8.78 9.00 10.76
C ALA A 148 -7.59 8.62 9.85
N SER A 149 -7.84 7.80 8.81
CA SER A 149 -6.81 7.44 7.84
C SER A 149 -6.28 8.67 7.08
N LEU A 150 -7.17 9.55 6.64
CA LEU A 150 -6.78 10.78 5.94
C LEU A 150 -6.04 11.75 6.87
N ALA A 151 -6.43 11.83 8.15
CA ALA A 151 -5.76 12.66 9.14
C ALA A 151 -4.31 12.21 9.44
N LEU A 152 -3.96 10.97 9.16
CA LEU A 152 -2.59 10.45 9.29
C LEU A 152 -1.69 10.81 8.09
N LEU A 153 -2.24 11.30 6.97
CA LEU A 153 -1.44 11.66 5.79
C LEU A 153 -0.35 12.70 6.06
N PRO A 154 -0.59 13.81 6.81
CA PRO A 154 0.46 14.75 7.13
C PRO A 154 1.61 14.12 7.92
N LEU A 155 1.30 13.25 8.90
CA LEU A 155 2.29 12.55 9.70
C LEU A 155 3.13 11.60 8.86
N LEU A 156 2.49 10.83 7.98
CA LEU A 156 3.18 9.92 7.07
C LEU A 156 4.01 10.70 6.03
N GLY A 157 3.47 11.79 5.47
CA GLY A 157 4.18 12.67 4.55
C GLY A 157 5.44 13.24 5.18
N TRP A 158 5.34 13.78 6.40
CA TRP A 158 6.51 14.20 7.18
C TRP A 158 7.54 13.07 7.33
N SER A 159 7.10 11.87 7.69
CA SER A 159 7.98 10.71 7.82
C SER A 159 8.75 10.43 6.52
N ARG A 160 8.07 10.42 5.37
CA ARG A 160 8.69 10.12 4.06
C ARG A 160 9.69 11.18 3.63
N LEU A 161 9.41 12.44 3.90
CA LEU A 161 10.30 13.58 3.63
C LEU A 161 11.49 13.59 4.60
N HIS A 162 11.25 13.40 5.90
CA HIS A 162 12.29 13.38 6.93
C HIS A 162 13.31 12.26 6.73
N LEU A 163 12.83 11.06 6.33
CA LEU A 163 13.68 9.93 5.98
C LEU A 163 14.36 10.08 4.60
N ARG A 164 14.14 11.19 3.90
CA ARG A 164 14.67 11.45 2.53
C ARG A 164 14.37 10.32 1.54
N ARG A 165 13.22 9.64 1.73
CA ARG A 165 12.79 8.57 0.83
C ARG A 165 12.04 9.09 -0.40
N HIS A 166 11.42 10.27 -0.25
CA HIS A 166 10.61 10.94 -1.27
C HIS A 166 10.79 12.45 -1.25
N ALA A 167 10.52 13.11 -2.39
CA ALA A 167 10.36 14.55 -2.52
C ALA A 167 8.88 14.96 -2.43
N TRP A 168 8.58 16.23 -2.25
CA TRP A 168 7.21 16.74 -2.16
C TRP A 168 6.31 16.35 -3.33
N PRO A 169 6.72 16.48 -4.62
CA PRO A 169 5.86 16.05 -5.74
C PRO A 169 5.50 14.56 -5.68
N GLU A 170 6.41 13.71 -5.18
CA GLU A 170 6.21 12.27 -5.06
C GLU A 170 5.21 11.92 -3.95
N VAL A 171 5.24 12.69 -2.85
CA VAL A 171 4.30 12.58 -1.73
C VAL A 171 2.91 13.02 -2.17
N VAL A 172 2.80 14.21 -2.77
CA VAL A 172 1.52 14.75 -3.26
C VAL A 172 0.93 13.88 -4.36
N GLY A 173 1.74 13.51 -5.37
CA GLY A 173 1.29 12.67 -6.47
C GLY A 173 0.82 11.29 -6.00
N GLY A 174 1.51 10.68 -5.02
CA GLY A 174 1.08 9.43 -4.40
C GLY A 174 -0.26 9.60 -3.67
N THR A 175 -0.44 10.68 -2.91
CA THR A 175 -1.70 10.98 -2.22
C THR A 175 -2.86 11.14 -3.18
N VAL A 176 -2.68 11.92 -4.25
CA VAL A 176 -3.74 12.15 -5.26
C VAL A 176 -4.10 10.84 -5.96
N LEU A 177 -3.11 10.07 -6.42
CA LEU A 177 -3.36 8.79 -7.07
C LEU A 177 -4.12 7.83 -6.16
N GLY A 178 -3.71 7.73 -4.88
CA GLY A 178 -4.38 6.87 -3.92
C GLY A 178 -5.81 7.30 -3.63
N ALA A 179 -6.06 8.59 -3.42
CA ALA A 179 -7.40 9.12 -3.17
C ALA A 179 -8.35 8.85 -4.35
N LEU A 180 -7.92 9.13 -5.58
CA LEU A 180 -8.72 8.89 -6.78
C LEU A 180 -9.04 7.40 -6.96
N ALA A 181 -8.05 6.52 -6.78
CA ALA A 181 -8.25 5.08 -6.86
C ALA A 181 -9.16 4.55 -5.73
N GLY A 182 -9.05 5.09 -4.53
CA GLY A 182 -9.92 4.73 -3.41
C GLY A 182 -11.37 5.17 -3.63
N MET A 183 -11.62 6.34 -4.21
CA MET A 183 -12.96 6.78 -4.61
C MET A 183 -13.57 5.89 -5.71
N ALA A 184 -12.77 5.33 -6.59
CA ALA A 184 -13.25 4.41 -7.63
C ALA A 184 -13.75 3.05 -7.10
N THR A 185 -13.67 2.81 -5.78
CA THR A 185 -14.22 1.60 -5.13
C THR A 185 -15.72 1.69 -4.84
N TRP A 186 -16.32 2.86 -4.98
CA TRP A 186 -17.74 3.14 -4.67
C TRP A 186 -18.73 2.87 -5.81
#